data_d53600a103c65fefe1ff50c114bd6671
#
_entry.id   d53600a103c65fefe1ff50c114bd6671
#
_cell.length_a   1.000
_cell.length_b   1.000
_cell.length_c   1.000
_cell.angle_alpha   90.00
_cell.angle_beta   90.00
_cell.angle_gamma   90.00
#
_symmetry.space_group_name_H-M   'P 1'
#
loop_
_entity.id
_entity.type
_entity.pdbx_description
1 polymer ?
#
loop_
_entity_poly.entity_id
_entity_poly.type
_entity_poly.pdbx_seq_one_letter_code
_entity_poly.pdbx_strand_id
1 'polypeptide(L)'
;FYVKLGYTTVHVPYFGDWQLGPWIVPLFIFAVVATGNAVNISDGLDGLAGGVMMTIFTGYLAMTVWQYSHRCVSAAGVGCYDVRDAGALAMIAAALVGSLGGFLLWNVSKAQIFMGDSGSLALGGALVAFAIFTRTELLLPIIALVPVLEVFSVIVQKFVFKFSRKGSVSRGEKVPHAHRFFRMTPFHHHMEKTGVNGMYSIDKKGIAPGTVSSGEVNSVFRLWVVNALCVLIALALFFGDWFSQNTGVIN
;
A
#
# COMPACT_ATOMS: atom_id res chain seq x y z
N PHE A 1 -11.32 21.21 -5.33
CA PHE A 1 -12.11 20.55 -6.36
C PHE A 1 -13.27 19.77 -5.71
N TYR A 2 -13.01 18.79 -4.86
CA TYR A 2 -14.01 17.97 -4.17
C TYR A 2 -15.03 18.81 -3.38
N VAL A 3 -14.57 19.75 -2.57
CA VAL A 3 -15.44 20.66 -1.79
C VAL A 3 -16.30 21.54 -2.68
N LYS A 4 -15.79 22.00 -3.83
CA LYS A 4 -16.56 22.79 -4.81
C LYS A 4 -17.65 21.98 -5.52
N LEU A 5 -17.46 20.65 -5.66
CA LEU A 5 -18.43 19.74 -6.27
C LEU A 5 -19.41 19.15 -5.26
N GLY A 6 -19.29 19.51 -3.95
CA GLY A 6 -20.16 18.98 -2.90
C GLY A 6 -19.80 17.57 -2.42
N TYR A 7 -18.76 16.95 -2.95
CA TYR A 7 -18.30 15.63 -2.48
C TYR A 7 -17.51 15.77 -1.18
N THR A 8 -18.23 15.80 -0.07
CA THR A 8 -17.68 15.92 1.29
C THR A 8 -17.89 14.65 2.10
N THR A 9 -18.20 13.54 1.42
CA THR A 9 -18.46 12.23 2.00
C THR A 9 -17.34 11.25 1.67
N VAL A 10 -17.09 10.33 2.58
CA VAL A 10 -16.24 9.14 2.38
C VAL A 10 -17.15 7.92 2.35
N HIS A 11 -16.92 7.04 1.38
CA HIS A 11 -17.68 5.80 1.29
C HIS A 11 -17.15 4.76 2.27
N VAL A 12 -18.04 4.24 3.12
CA VAL A 12 -17.73 3.16 4.07
C VAL A 12 -18.40 1.89 3.55
N PRO A 13 -17.65 0.87 3.12
CA PRO A 13 -18.22 -0.37 2.62
C PRO A 13 -19.25 -0.95 3.58
N TYR A 14 -20.41 -1.35 3.08
CA TYR A 14 -21.60 -1.87 3.81
C TYR A 14 -22.34 -0.86 4.70
N PHE A 15 -21.78 0.31 5.00
CA PHE A 15 -22.40 1.31 5.88
C PHE A 15 -22.81 2.59 5.14
N GLY A 16 -22.48 2.69 3.84
CA GLY A 16 -22.83 3.84 3.00
C GLY A 16 -21.93 5.06 3.18
N ASP A 17 -22.41 6.23 2.84
CA ASP A 17 -21.62 7.46 2.76
C ASP A 17 -21.64 8.25 4.07
N TRP A 18 -20.46 8.50 4.64
CA TRP A 18 -20.30 9.29 5.85
C TRP A 18 -19.89 10.71 5.52
N GLN A 19 -20.65 11.67 6.05
CA GLN A 19 -20.43 13.10 5.84
C GLN A 19 -19.28 13.60 6.71
N LEU A 20 -18.13 13.90 6.12
CA LEU A 20 -16.98 14.51 6.81
C LEU A 20 -16.95 16.04 6.68
N GLY A 21 -17.67 16.62 5.72
CA GLY A 21 -17.62 18.06 5.47
C GLY A 21 -16.19 18.55 5.14
N PRO A 22 -15.75 19.70 5.72
CA PRO A 22 -14.42 20.25 5.44
C PRO A 22 -13.24 19.37 5.88
N TRP A 23 -13.46 18.41 6.79
CA TRP A 23 -12.43 17.50 7.29
C TRP A 23 -11.90 16.53 6.22
N ILE A 24 -12.58 16.45 5.07
CA ILE A 24 -12.08 15.64 3.95
C ILE A 24 -10.77 16.18 3.38
N VAL A 25 -10.53 17.50 3.45
CA VAL A 25 -9.30 18.11 2.92
C VAL A 25 -8.07 17.69 3.73
N PRO A 26 -8.03 17.86 5.06
CA PRO A 26 -6.89 17.37 5.84
C PRO A 26 -6.73 15.85 5.78
N LEU A 27 -7.82 15.08 5.65
CA LEU A 27 -7.74 13.63 5.43
C LEU A 27 -7.01 13.29 4.13
N PHE A 28 -7.34 13.94 3.04
CA PHE A 28 -6.70 13.69 1.74
C PHE A 28 -5.22 14.14 1.73
N ILE A 29 -4.91 15.28 2.32
CA ILE A 29 -3.51 15.72 2.50
C ILE A 29 -2.73 14.66 3.28
N PHE A 30 -3.28 14.19 4.39
CA PHE A 30 -2.67 13.14 5.20
C PHE A 30 -2.48 11.85 4.38
N ALA A 31 -3.50 11.42 3.64
CA ALA A 31 -3.44 10.22 2.81
C ALA A 31 -2.32 10.32 1.76
N VAL A 32 -2.19 11.45 1.06
CA VAL A 32 -1.14 11.67 0.04
C VAL A 32 0.25 11.60 0.68
N VAL A 33 0.45 12.32 1.78
CA VAL A 33 1.76 12.34 2.46
C VAL A 33 2.09 10.97 3.04
N ALA A 34 1.14 10.32 3.71
CA ALA A 34 1.35 9.01 4.35
C ALA A 34 1.64 7.93 3.30
N THR A 35 0.83 7.86 2.24
CA THR A 35 0.97 6.81 1.21
C THR A 35 2.19 7.05 0.33
N GLY A 36 2.49 8.31 -0.04
CA GLY A 36 3.71 8.64 -0.76
C GLY A 36 4.96 8.16 -0.01
N ASN A 37 5.06 8.50 1.27
CA ASN A 37 6.17 8.03 2.10
C ASN A 37 6.15 6.50 2.31
N ALA A 38 4.97 5.88 2.38
CA ALA A 38 4.85 4.43 2.54
C ALA A 38 5.43 3.68 1.34
N VAL A 39 5.07 4.10 0.12
CA VAL A 39 5.61 3.52 -1.11
C VAL A 39 7.12 3.80 -1.23
N ASN A 40 7.57 5.01 -0.89
CA ASN A 40 8.99 5.36 -0.89
C ASN A 40 9.81 4.48 0.08
N ILE A 41 9.32 4.26 1.31
CA ILE A 41 9.97 3.36 2.28
C ILE A 41 9.97 1.90 1.80
N SER A 42 8.97 1.49 1.00
CA SER A 42 8.90 0.14 0.42
C SER A 42 9.89 -0.08 -0.73
N ASP A 43 10.46 0.99 -1.30
CA ASP A 43 11.45 0.92 -2.39
C ASP A 43 12.87 0.64 -1.85
N GLY A 44 12.99 -0.31 -0.95
CA GLY A 44 14.25 -0.67 -0.27
C GLY A 44 14.88 -1.98 -0.75
N LEU A 45 14.16 -2.81 -1.51
CA LEU A 45 14.66 -4.05 -2.11
C LEU A 45 14.31 -4.10 -3.61
N ASP A 46 15.21 -4.70 -4.38
CA ASP A 46 15.03 -4.87 -5.83
C ASP A 46 13.69 -5.55 -6.15
N GLY A 47 12.86 -4.89 -6.94
CA GLY A 47 11.55 -5.35 -7.37
C GLY A 47 10.42 -5.21 -6.34
N LEU A 48 10.69 -4.88 -5.08
CA LEU A 48 9.66 -4.87 -4.05
C LEU A 48 8.56 -3.84 -4.35
N ALA A 49 8.92 -2.56 -4.42
CA ALA A 49 7.95 -1.49 -4.67
C ALA A 49 7.26 -1.66 -6.03
N GLY A 50 8.02 -1.94 -7.09
CA GLY A 50 7.48 -2.14 -8.43
C GLY A 50 6.43 -3.25 -8.49
N GLY A 51 6.70 -4.41 -7.91
CA GLY A 51 5.79 -5.55 -7.92
C GLY A 51 4.56 -5.34 -7.04
N VAL A 52 4.74 -4.77 -5.84
CA VAL A 52 3.62 -4.41 -4.96
C VAL A 52 2.70 -3.41 -5.64
N MET A 53 3.24 -2.34 -6.21
CA MET A 53 2.43 -1.32 -6.92
C MET A 53 1.75 -1.87 -8.17
N MET A 54 2.40 -2.79 -8.91
CA MET A 54 1.78 -3.47 -10.04
C MET A 54 0.55 -4.29 -9.61
N THR A 55 0.63 -5.04 -8.50
CA THR A 55 -0.53 -5.79 -7.97
C THR A 55 -1.65 -4.87 -7.53
N ILE A 56 -1.34 -3.74 -6.87
CA ILE A 56 -2.31 -2.74 -6.43
C ILE A 56 -3.04 -2.13 -7.62
N PHE A 57 -2.30 -1.63 -8.62
CA PHE A 57 -2.94 -1.03 -9.81
C PHE A 57 -3.69 -2.05 -10.67
N THR A 58 -3.33 -3.33 -10.63
CA THR A 58 -4.15 -4.41 -11.22
C THR A 58 -5.51 -4.52 -10.51
N GLY A 59 -5.53 -4.41 -9.18
CA GLY A 59 -6.78 -4.33 -8.41
C GLY A 59 -7.62 -3.11 -8.79
N TYR A 60 -7.00 -1.93 -8.87
CA TYR A 60 -7.70 -0.72 -9.32
C TYR A 60 -8.18 -0.79 -10.77
N LEU A 61 -7.45 -1.45 -11.66
CA LEU A 61 -7.91 -1.72 -13.02
C LEU A 61 -9.22 -2.52 -13.00
N ALA A 62 -9.29 -3.58 -12.20
CA ALA A 62 -10.51 -4.38 -12.07
C ALA A 62 -11.68 -3.56 -11.50
N MET A 63 -11.43 -2.76 -10.44
CA MET A 63 -12.44 -1.88 -9.84
C MET A 63 -12.96 -0.82 -10.83
N THR A 64 -12.05 -0.15 -11.54
CA THR A 64 -12.43 0.93 -12.48
C THR A 64 -13.13 0.41 -13.72
N VAL A 65 -12.76 -0.74 -14.25
CA VAL A 65 -13.49 -1.42 -15.35
C VAL A 65 -14.90 -1.79 -14.90
N TRP A 66 -15.05 -2.31 -13.68
CA TRP A 66 -16.36 -2.63 -13.11
C TRP A 66 -17.21 -1.36 -12.95
N GLN A 67 -16.68 -0.29 -12.36
CA GLN A 67 -17.38 0.99 -12.19
C GLN A 67 -17.77 1.61 -13.54
N TYR A 68 -16.90 1.48 -14.56
CA TYR A 68 -17.21 1.94 -15.92
C TYR A 68 -18.40 1.19 -16.53
N SER A 69 -18.48 -0.12 -16.32
CA SER A 69 -19.57 -0.95 -16.84
C SER A 69 -20.90 -0.71 -16.11
N HIS A 70 -20.85 -0.29 -14.83
CA HIS A 70 -22.01 -0.09 -13.97
C HIS A 70 -22.26 1.40 -13.64
N ARG A 71 -21.85 2.31 -14.51
CA ARG A 71 -22.08 3.75 -14.31
C ARG A 71 -23.55 4.11 -14.47
N CYS A 72 -24.04 5.09 -13.72
CA CYS A 72 -25.45 5.52 -13.69
C CYS A 72 -25.98 6.03 -15.06
N VAL A 73 -25.10 6.48 -15.94
CA VAL A 73 -25.47 6.88 -17.32
C VAL A 73 -25.85 5.68 -18.20
N SER A 74 -25.25 4.49 -17.94
CA SER A 74 -25.43 3.29 -18.75
C SER A 74 -26.47 2.33 -18.17
N ALA A 75 -26.64 2.34 -16.87
CA ALA A 75 -27.52 1.45 -16.11
C ALA A 75 -28.34 2.33 -15.14
N ALA A 76 -29.43 2.92 -15.61
CA ALA A 76 -30.36 3.64 -14.74
C ALA A 76 -31.07 2.63 -13.83
N GLY A 77 -30.49 2.32 -12.67
CA GLY A 77 -31.04 1.37 -11.70
C GLY A 77 -30.37 1.52 -10.34
N VAL A 78 -30.92 0.81 -9.37
CA VAL A 78 -30.32 0.69 -8.02
C VAL A 78 -28.92 0.06 -8.17
N GLY A 79 -27.88 0.67 -7.56
CA GLY A 79 -26.51 0.14 -7.55
C GLY A 79 -25.61 0.58 -8.70
N CYS A 80 -25.93 1.66 -9.37
CA CYS A 80 -25.00 2.27 -10.30
C CYS A 80 -23.95 3.14 -9.55
N TYR A 81 -22.76 3.26 -10.15
CA TYR A 81 -21.70 4.12 -9.61
C TYR A 81 -21.78 5.53 -10.22
N ASP A 82 -21.81 6.55 -9.35
CA ASP A 82 -21.56 7.95 -9.72
C ASP A 82 -20.08 8.27 -9.51
N VAL A 83 -19.23 7.61 -10.29
CA VAL A 83 -17.79 7.81 -10.31
C VAL A 83 -17.40 8.54 -11.58
N ARG A 84 -16.70 9.66 -11.40
CA ARG A 84 -16.26 10.48 -12.52
C ARG A 84 -15.15 9.80 -13.30
N ASP A 85 -15.31 9.73 -14.61
CA ASP A 85 -14.28 9.31 -15.56
C ASP A 85 -13.66 7.91 -15.28
N ALA A 86 -14.47 6.95 -14.79
CA ALA A 86 -14.02 5.58 -14.48
C ALA A 86 -13.29 4.91 -15.67
N GLY A 87 -13.70 5.19 -16.91
CA GLY A 87 -13.01 4.69 -18.11
C GLY A 87 -11.61 5.26 -18.30
N ALA A 88 -11.42 6.56 -18.03
CA ALA A 88 -10.09 7.18 -18.06
C ALA A 88 -9.20 6.62 -16.96
N LEU A 89 -9.74 6.40 -15.76
CA LEU A 89 -9.02 5.75 -14.66
C LEU A 89 -8.60 4.31 -15.03
N ALA A 90 -9.46 3.55 -15.69
CA ALA A 90 -9.12 2.21 -16.16
C ALA A 90 -7.95 2.24 -17.16
N MET A 91 -7.95 3.18 -18.11
CA MET A 91 -6.83 3.34 -19.04
C MET A 91 -5.52 3.72 -18.34
N ILE A 92 -5.58 4.63 -17.36
CA ILE A 92 -4.40 5.02 -16.57
C ILE A 92 -3.90 3.83 -15.74
N ALA A 93 -4.79 3.07 -15.10
CA ALA A 93 -4.43 1.88 -14.35
C ALA A 93 -3.73 0.85 -15.25
N ALA A 94 -4.27 0.57 -16.44
CA ALA A 94 -3.67 -0.33 -17.41
C ALA A 94 -2.28 0.14 -17.87
N ALA A 95 -2.12 1.45 -18.11
CA ALA A 95 -0.84 2.05 -18.47
C ALA A 95 0.20 1.90 -17.34
N LEU A 96 -0.22 2.13 -16.08
CA LEU A 96 0.64 1.94 -14.92
C LEU A 96 1.04 0.48 -14.73
N VAL A 97 0.11 -0.46 -14.88
CA VAL A 97 0.40 -1.91 -14.82
C VAL A 97 1.41 -2.30 -15.90
N GLY A 98 1.20 -1.85 -17.14
CA GLY A 98 2.11 -2.14 -18.25
C GLY A 98 3.50 -1.53 -18.05
N SER A 99 3.58 -0.27 -17.62
CA SER A 99 4.86 0.40 -17.36
C SER A 99 5.62 -0.21 -16.19
N LEU A 100 4.93 -0.57 -15.10
CA LEU A 100 5.53 -1.27 -13.97
C LEU A 100 5.98 -2.68 -14.35
N GLY A 101 5.22 -3.40 -15.18
CA GLY A 101 5.64 -4.67 -15.73
C GLY A 101 6.93 -4.55 -16.55
N GLY A 102 7.01 -3.56 -17.45
CA GLY A 102 8.23 -3.26 -18.20
C GLY A 102 9.41 -2.86 -17.29
N PHE A 103 9.16 -2.03 -16.28
CA PHE A 103 10.17 -1.64 -15.29
C PHE A 103 10.72 -2.86 -14.52
N LEU A 104 9.85 -3.78 -14.10
CA LEU A 104 10.23 -4.96 -13.33
C LEU A 104 11.18 -5.89 -14.10
N LEU A 105 11.12 -5.95 -15.43
CA LEU A 105 12.06 -6.76 -16.22
C LEU A 105 13.52 -6.39 -15.94
N TRP A 106 13.77 -5.13 -15.53
CA TRP A 106 15.11 -4.59 -15.28
C TRP A 106 15.37 -4.29 -13.80
N ASN A 107 14.33 -4.29 -12.98
CA ASN A 107 14.41 -3.98 -11.54
C ASN A 107 14.36 -5.22 -10.63
N VAL A 108 14.03 -6.42 -11.15
CA VAL A 108 14.06 -7.67 -10.37
C VAL A 108 15.50 -8.12 -10.15
N SER A 109 15.78 -8.66 -8.99
CA SER A 109 17.04 -9.24 -8.49
C SER A 109 18.31 -8.97 -9.32
N LYS A 110 19.25 -8.20 -8.79
CA LYS A 110 20.36 -7.49 -9.43
C LYS A 110 19.84 -6.40 -10.37
N ALA A 111 19.03 -5.50 -9.77
CA ALA A 111 18.41 -4.40 -10.49
C ALA A 111 19.44 -3.61 -11.32
N GLN A 112 19.10 -3.41 -12.59
CA GLN A 112 19.88 -2.58 -13.51
C GLN A 112 19.37 -1.13 -13.54
N ILE A 113 18.10 -0.92 -13.14
CA ILE A 113 17.46 0.38 -13.00
C ILE A 113 16.76 0.47 -11.65
N PHE A 114 16.67 1.67 -11.09
CA PHE A 114 16.04 1.95 -9.81
C PHE A 114 14.91 2.97 -9.99
N MET A 115 13.85 2.84 -9.18
CA MET A 115 12.70 3.74 -9.23
C MET A 115 13.04 5.13 -8.69
N GLY A 116 13.75 5.16 -7.57
CA GLY A 116 14.10 6.37 -6.83
C GLY A 116 12.89 7.09 -6.23
N ASP A 117 13.19 8.17 -5.47
CA ASP A 117 12.17 8.93 -4.74
C ASP A 117 11.11 9.54 -5.65
N SER A 118 11.50 10.01 -6.84
CA SER A 118 10.57 10.62 -7.79
C SER A 118 9.51 9.62 -8.27
N GLY A 119 9.92 8.38 -8.57
CA GLY A 119 9.01 7.34 -9.02
C GLY A 119 8.12 6.83 -7.90
N SER A 120 8.71 6.51 -6.76
CA SER A 120 7.98 5.94 -5.61
C SER A 120 6.97 6.94 -5.02
N LEU A 121 7.33 8.22 -4.87
CA LEU A 121 6.41 9.26 -4.40
C LEU A 121 5.29 9.53 -5.43
N ALA A 122 5.61 9.53 -6.73
CA ALA A 122 4.61 9.69 -7.78
C ALA A 122 3.59 8.53 -7.78
N LEU A 123 4.06 7.29 -7.64
CA LEU A 123 3.18 6.12 -7.54
C LEU A 123 2.31 6.15 -6.28
N GLY A 124 2.87 6.57 -5.14
CA GLY A 124 2.10 6.75 -3.92
C GLY A 124 1.02 7.83 -4.04
N GLY A 125 1.34 8.96 -4.68
CA GLY A 125 0.37 10.00 -5.00
C GLY A 125 -0.72 9.53 -5.96
N ALA A 126 -0.35 8.80 -7.02
CA ALA A 126 -1.29 8.19 -7.96
C ALA A 126 -2.23 7.20 -7.24
N LEU A 127 -1.70 6.38 -6.34
CA LEU A 127 -2.49 5.43 -5.57
C LEU A 127 -3.60 6.11 -4.76
N VAL A 128 -3.27 7.20 -4.06
CA VAL A 128 -4.28 7.98 -3.32
C VAL A 128 -5.28 8.63 -4.27
N ALA A 129 -4.84 9.15 -5.41
CA ALA A 129 -5.74 9.70 -6.42
C ALA A 129 -6.75 8.64 -6.90
N PHE A 130 -6.31 7.41 -7.16
CA PHE A 130 -7.21 6.30 -7.48
C PHE A 130 -8.21 6.05 -6.35
N ALA A 131 -7.77 5.94 -5.10
CA ALA A 131 -8.65 5.72 -3.95
C ALA A 131 -9.73 6.80 -3.84
N ILE A 132 -9.35 8.08 -4.01
CA ILE A 132 -10.26 9.22 -3.95
C ILE A 132 -11.25 9.21 -5.13
N PHE A 133 -10.75 9.02 -6.35
CA PHE A 133 -11.62 9.09 -7.54
C PHE A 133 -12.54 7.89 -7.68
N THR A 134 -12.14 6.71 -7.18
CA THR A 134 -12.98 5.51 -7.16
C THR A 134 -13.84 5.38 -5.90
N ARG A 135 -13.74 6.35 -4.96
CA ARG A 135 -14.42 6.35 -3.65
C ARG A 135 -14.13 5.09 -2.83
N THR A 136 -12.88 4.68 -2.81
CA THR A 136 -12.38 3.51 -2.08
C THR A 136 -11.34 3.89 -1.02
N GLU A 137 -11.48 5.07 -0.42
CA GLU A 137 -10.50 5.64 0.51
C GLU A 137 -10.26 4.72 1.72
N LEU A 138 -11.31 4.07 2.22
CA LEU A 138 -11.19 3.14 3.35
C LEU A 138 -10.65 1.76 2.96
N LEU A 139 -10.69 1.40 1.68
CA LEU A 139 -10.03 0.19 1.19
C LEU A 139 -8.52 0.41 0.96
N LEU A 140 -8.07 1.66 0.88
CA LEU A 140 -6.65 2.00 0.64
C LEU A 140 -5.68 1.31 1.61
N PRO A 141 -5.88 1.32 2.94
CA PRO A 141 -4.99 0.62 3.86
C PRO A 141 -4.94 -0.90 3.67
N ILE A 142 -6.02 -1.50 3.15
CA ILE A 142 -6.11 -2.94 2.90
C ILE A 142 -5.38 -3.29 1.60
N ILE A 143 -5.69 -2.56 0.51
CA ILE A 143 -5.10 -2.82 -0.81
C ILE A 143 -3.60 -2.52 -0.85
N ALA A 144 -3.14 -1.57 -0.01
CA ALA A 144 -1.75 -1.16 0.15
C ALA A 144 -1.14 -1.65 1.47
N LEU A 145 -1.55 -2.85 1.95
CA LEU A 145 -1.13 -3.33 3.27
C LEU A 145 0.39 -3.44 3.41
N VAL A 146 1.11 -3.88 2.37
CA VAL A 146 2.57 -3.98 2.44
C VAL A 146 3.23 -2.62 2.67
N PRO A 147 2.99 -1.57 1.88
CA PRO A 147 3.47 -0.22 2.20
C PRO A 147 3.08 0.29 3.59
N VAL A 148 1.85 0.01 4.02
CA VAL A 148 1.38 0.39 5.37
C VAL A 148 2.18 -0.32 6.46
N LEU A 149 2.45 -1.63 6.33
CA LEU A 149 3.26 -2.39 7.28
C LEU A 149 4.71 -1.90 7.33
N GLU A 150 5.29 -1.49 6.20
CA GLU A 150 6.62 -0.91 6.15
C GLU A 150 6.73 0.34 7.04
N VAL A 151 5.84 1.32 6.82
CA VAL A 151 5.79 2.54 7.64
C VAL A 151 5.48 2.23 9.09
N PHE A 152 4.50 1.36 9.34
CA PHE A 152 4.11 0.99 10.70
C PHE A 152 5.27 0.39 11.48
N SER A 153 6.06 -0.49 10.85
CA SER A 153 7.25 -1.07 11.48
C SER A 153 8.27 -0.02 11.91
N VAL A 154 8.50 1.00 11.07
CA VAL A 154 9.40 2.11 11.37
C VAL A 154 8.87 2.97 12.53
N ILE A 155 7.58 3.27 12.53
CA ILE A 155 6.93 4.06 13.59
C ILE A 155 7.05 3.30 14.93
N VAL A 156 6.62 2.04 14.98
CA VAL A 156 6.70 1.20 16.19
C VAL A 156 8.14 1.14 16.71
N GLN A 157 9.10 0.88 15.84
CA GLN A 157 10.51 0.80 16.23
C GLN A 157 11.01 2.11 16.84
N LYS A 158 10.69 3.26 16.23
CA LYS A 158 11.09 4.58 16.75
C LYS A 158 10.48 4.85 18.12
N PHE A 159 9.20 4.52 18.31
CA PHE A 159 8.53 4.68 19.61
C PHE A 159 9.16 3.78 20.67
N VAL A 160 9.28 2.48 20.43
CA VAL A 160 9.86 1.51 21.37
C VAL A 160 11.28 1.91 21.74
N PHE A 161 12.10 2.27 20.74
CA PHE A 161 13.47 2.71 20.97
C PHE A 161 13.54 3.97 21.83
N LYS A 162 12.73 4.99 21.53
CA LYS A 162 12.70 6.26 22.26
C LYS A 162 12.26 6.08 23.72
N PHE A 163 11.18 5.33 23.95
CA PHE A 163 10.65 5.10 25.29
C PHE A 163 11.58 4.22 26.13
N SER A 164 12.11 3.16 25.55
CA SER A 164 13.06 2.27 26.21
C SER A 164 14.34 3.01 26.62
N ARG A 165 14.91 3.82 25.72
CA ARG A 165 16.08 4.65 26.00
C ARG A 165 15.81 5.66 27.10
N LYS A 166 14.64 6.34 27.07
CA LYS A 166 14.24 7.30 28.10
C LYS A 166 14.14 6.63 29.48
N GLY A 167 13.55 5.43 29.55
CA GLY A 167 13.46 4.66 30.79
C GLY A 167 14.83 4.23 31.34
N SER A 168 15.77 3.84 30.47
CA SER A 168 17.13 3.48 30.85
C SER A 168 17.91 4.70 31.40
N VAL A 169 17.79 5.86 30.75
CA VAL A 169 18.40 7.12 31.24
C VAL A 169 17.82 7.53 32.59
N SER A 170 16.49 7.41 32.76
CA SER A 170 15.85 7.79 34.05
C SER A 170 16.24 6.88 35.23
N ARG A 171 16.67 5.62 34.93
CA ARG A 171 17.23 4.71 35.94
C ARG A 171 18.71 4.93 36.25
N GLY A 172 19.33 5.93 35.63
CA GLY A 172 20.73 6.27 35.88
C GLY A 172 21.77 5.27 35.34
N GLU A 173 21.40 4.51 34.32
CA GLU A 173 22.31 3.53 33.68
C GLU A 173 23.47 4.26 32.98
N LYS A 174 24.72 3.86 33.25
CA LYS A 174 25.92 4.47 32.66
C LYS A 174 25.94 4.36 31.12
N VAL A 175 25.37 3.30 30.57
CA VAL A 175 25.18 3.11 29.14
C VAL A 175 23.69 2.84 28.90
N PRO A 176 22.93 3.82 28.39
CA PRO A 176 21.51 3.65 28.17
C PRO A 176 21.22 2.54 27.15
N HIS A 177 20.52 1.51 27.59
CA HIS A 177 20.07 0.44 26.72
C HIS A 177 18.77 0.85 26.02
N ALA A 178 18.70 0.63 24.70
CA ALA A 178 17.50 0.82 23.94
C ALA A 178 17.03 -0.52 23.37
N HIS A 179 15.83 -0.92 23.73
CA HIS A 179 15.22 -2.15 23.24
C HIS A 179 14.78 -1.97 21.78
N ARG A 180 14.98 -2.99 20.96
CA ARG A 180 14.51 -3.04 19.57
C ARG A 180 13.39 -4.06 19.47
N PHE A 181 12.22 -3.65 18.94
CA PHE A 181 11.11 -4.56 18.69
C PHE A 181 11.37 -5.41 17.45
N PHE A 182 11.78 -4.77 16.36
CA PHE A 182 12.25 -5.43 15.15
C PHE A 182 13.79 -5.49 15.14
N ARG A 183 14.36 -6.55 14.57
CA ARG A 183 15.83 -6.67 14.40
C ARG A 183 16.38 -5.53 13.53
N MET A 184 15.63 -5.17 12.51
CA MET A 184 15.87 -4.04 11.62
C MET A 184 14.55 -3.51 11.08
N THR A 185 14.47 -2.24 10.72
CA THR A 185 13.35 -1.61 10.04
C THR A 185 13.85 -0.89 8.80
N PRO A 186 13.06 -0.79 7.76
CA PRO A 186 11.67 -1.24 7.57
C PRO A 186 11.45 -2.76 7.64
N PHE A 187 10.17 -3.22 7.55
CA PHE A 187 9.78 -4.61 7.80
C PHE A 187 10.45 -5.62 6.84
N HIS A 188 10.64 -5.27 5.58
CA HIS A 188 11.34 -6.13 4.62
C HIS A 188 12.76 -6.49 5.08
N HIS A 189 13.50 -5.55 5.69
CA HIS A 189 14.82 -5.85 6.27
C HIS A 189 14.75 -6.74 7.52
N HIS A 190 13.65 -6.67 8.28
CA HIS A 190 13.42 -7.61 9.36
C HIS A 190 13.26 -9.03 8.82
N MET A 191 12.48 -9.20 7.75
CA MET A 191 12.29 -10.51 7.09
C MET A 191 13.59 -11.04 6.49
N GLU A 192 14.37 -10.19 5.84
CA GLU A 192 15.67 -10.55 5.28
C GLU A 192 16.63 -11.10 6.37
N LYS A 193 16.71 -10.40 7.53
CA LYS A 193 17.62 -10.78 8.62
C LYS A 193 17.11 -11.90 9.52
N THR A 194 15.82 -12.14 9.60
CA THR A 194 15.27 -13.21 10.43
C THR A 194 15.24 -14.55 9.71
N GLY A 195 15.20 -14.55 8.37
CA GLY A 195 14.96 -15.74 7.57
C GLY A 195 13.67 -16.44 8.01
N VAL A 196 12.72 -16.65 7.14
CA VAL A 196 11.42 -17.24 7.56
C VAL A 196 11.53 -18.68 8.05
N ASN A 197 12.68 -19.32 7.89
CA ASN A 197 12.90 -20.71 8.33
C ASN A 197 13.97 -20.87 9.43
N GLY A 198 14.42 -19.81 10.08
CA GLY A 198 15.48 -19.92 11.10
C GLY A 198 16.83 -20.44 10.56
N MET A 199 16.95 -20.67 9.28
CA MET A 199 18.06 -21.40 8.64
C MET A 199 19.13 -20.47 8.05
N TYR A 200 18.95 -19.15 8.16
CA TYR A 200 20.02 -18.18 7.92
C TYR A 200 20.53 -17.62 9.25
N SER A 201 21.23 -18.45 9.95
CA SER A 201 22.36 -18.00 10.75
C SER A 201 23.26 -17.22 9.78
N ILE A 202 23.32 -15.90 9.91
CA ILE A 202 24.38 -15.12 9.30
C ILE A 202 25.64 -15.64 9.97
N ASP A 203 26.29 -16.58 9.29
CA ASP A 203 27.62 -17.03 9.71
C ASP A 203 28.48 -15.76 9.75
N LYS A 204 29.24 -15.55 10.80
CA LYS A 204 30.09 -14.37 11.02
C LYS A 204 31.15 -14.16 9.93
N LYS A 205 31.20 -15.04 8.94
CA LYS A 205 31.96 -14.91 7.71
C LYS A 205 31.11 -14.17 6.69
N GLY A 206 31.44 -12.91 6.44
CA GLY A 206 30.72 -11.99 5.55
C GLY A 206 30.31 -12.62 4.22
N ILE A 207 29.10 -12.27 3.78
CA ILE A 207 28.58 -12.61 2.45
C ILE A 207 29.59 -12.09 1.42
N ALA A 208 30.05 -12.95 0.53
CA ALA A 208 30.96 -12.56 -0.53
C ALA A 208 30.31 -11.44 -1.38
N PRO A 209 31.07 -10.36 -1.75
CA PRO A 209 30.52 -9.29 -2.57
C PRO A 209 29.99 -9.87 -3.88
N GLY A 210 28.72 -9.65 -4.17
CA GLY A 210 28.07 -10.05 -5.43
C GLY A 210 27.14 -11.27 -5.36
N THR A 211 26.99 -11.94 -4.20
CA THR A 211 25.95 -12.96 -4.01
C THR A 211 24.65 -12.29 -3.55
N VAL A 212 23.62 -12.32 -4.40
CA VAL A 212 22.26 -11.98 -3.97
C VAL A 212 21.86 -12.99 -2.91
N SER A 213 21.52 -12.53 -1.72
CA SER A 213 21.00 -13.37 -0.67
C SER A 213 19.71 -14.01 -1.18
N SER A 214 19.63 -15.34 -1.21
CA SER A 214 18.37 -16.05 -1.50
C SER A 214 17.24 -15.62 -0.54
N GLY A 215 17.57 -15.03 0.60
CA GLY A 215 16.66 -14.41 1.56
C GLY A 215 15.97 -13.15 1.03
N GLU A 216 16.67 -12.32 0.25
CA GLU A 216 16.11 -11.10 -0.34
C GLU A 216 15.02 -11.42 -1.36
N VAL A 217 15.34 -12.24 -2.37
CA VAL A 217 14.38 -12.64 -3.43
C VAL A 217 13.15 -13.32 -2.82
N ASN A 218 13.35 -14.21 -1.86
CA ASN A 218 12.25 -14.88 -1.17
C ASN A 218 11.39 -13.92 -0.36
N SER A 219 11.98 -12.90 0.26
CA SER A 219 11.24 -11.88 1.02
C SER A 219 10.39 -11.02 0.09
N VAL A 220 10.95 -10.57 -1.04
CA VAL A 220 10.24 -9.81 -2.06
C VAL A 220 9.05 -10.60 -2.61
N PHE A 221 9.28 -11.85 -3.02
CA PHE A 221 8.21 -12.71 -3.55
C PHE A 221 7.08 -12.93 -2.53
N ARG A 222 7.41 -13.18 -1.26
CA ARG A 222 6.41 -13.35 -0.20
C ARG A 222 5.59 -12.09 0.03
N LEU A 223 6.22 -10.91 0.02
CA LEU A 223 5.51 -9.65 0.16
C LEU A 223 4.61 -9.37 -1.05
N TRP A 224 5.00 -9.77 -2.27
CA TRP A 224 4.12 -9.71 -3.43
C TRP A 224 2.88 -10.61 -3.25
N VAL A 225 3.08 -11.85 -2.79
CA VAL A 225 1.96 -12.78 -2.54
C VAL A 225 1.03 -12.25 -1.45
N VAL A 226 1.58 -11.75 -0.34
CA VAL A 226 0.79 -11.14 0.73
C VAL A 226 -0.01 -9.95 0.21
N ASN A 227 0.63 -9.05 -0.55
CA ASN A 227 -0.08 -7.90 -1.11
C ASN A 227 -1.15 -8.31 -2.12
N ALA A 228 -0.88 -9.30 -2.98
CA ALA A 228 -1.87 -9.83 -3.93
C ALA A 228 -3.10 -10.41 -3.21
N LEU A 229 -2.90 -11.14 -2.12
CA LEU A 229 -4.01 -11.61 -1.27
C LEU A 229 -4.80 -10.44 -0.67
N CYS A 230 -4.14 -9.38 -0.21
CA CYS A 230 -4.81 -8.19 0.30
C CYS A 230 -5.60 -7.46 -0.79
N VAL A 231 -5.08 -7.39 -2.02
CA VAL A 231 -5.80 -6.87 -3.18
C VAL A 231 -7.06 -7.70 -3.45
N LEU A 232 -6.96 -9.04 -3.40
CA LEU A 232 -8.12 -9.92 -3.56
C LEU A 232 -9.16 -9.71 -2.46
N ILE A 233 -8.73 -9.53 -1.21
CA ILE A 233 -9.64 -9.19 -0.09
C ILE A 233 -10.32 -7.85 -0.34
N ALA A 234 -9.57 -6.82 -0.76
CA ALA A 234 -10.13 -5.51 -1.07
C ALA A 234 -11.14 -5.57 -2.23
N LEU A 235 -10.86 -6.37 -3.27
CA LEU A 235 -11.80 -6.63 -4.36
C LEU A 235 -13.06 -7.36 -3.86
N ALA A 236 -12.90 -8.37 -3.01
CA ALA A 236 -14.03 -9.08 -2.42
C ALA A 236 -14.93 -8.14 -1.59
N LEU A 237 -14.33 -7.24 -0.81
CA LEU A 237 -15.07 -6.22 -0.05
C LEU A 237 -15.77 -5.22 -0.99
N PHE A 238 -15.10 -4.79 -2.03
CA PHE A 238 -15.65 -3.85 -3.02
C PHE A 238 -16.85 -4.46 -3.77
N PHE A 239 -16.70 -5.67 -4.29
CA PHE A 239 -17.80 -6.35 -4.98
C PHE A 239 -18.92 -6.78 -4.03
N GLY A 240 -18.55 -7.24 -2.83
CA GLY A 240 -19.51 -7.63 -1.78
C GLY A 240 -20.39 -6.46 -1.35
N ASP A 241 -19.81 -5.28 -1.19
CA ASP A 241 -20.56 -4.06 -0.91
C ASP A 241 -21.57 -3.73 -2.02
N TRP A 242 -21.13 -3.78 -3.27
CA TRP A 242 -22.01 -3.56 -4.42
C TRP A 242 -23.17 -4.58 -4.47
N PHE A 243 -22.88 -5.86 -4.28
CA PHE A 243 -23.93 -6.90 -4.25
C PHE A 243 -24.90 -6.69 -3.10
N SER A 244 -24.41 -6.31 -1.92
CA SER A 244 -25.26 -6.08 -0.75
C SER A 244 -26.25 -4.92 -0.95
N GLN A 245 -25.80 -3.84 -1.59
CA GLN A 245 -26.65 -2.69 -1.91
C GLN A 245 -27.70 -3.02 -2.98
N ASN A 246 -27.38 -3.91 -3.94
CA ASN A 246 -28.29 -4.30 -5.02
C ASN A 246 -29.28 -5.41 -4.66
N THR A 247 -28.94 -6.28 -3.69
CA THR A 247 -29.81 -7.41 -3.32
C THR A 247 -30.72 -7.10 -2.14
N GLY A 248 -30.62 -5.93 -1.53
CA GLY A 248 -31.44 -5.53 -0.38
C GLY A 248 -31.19 -6.37 0.87
N VAL A 249 -30.04 -7.03 0.96
CA VAL A 249 -29.71 -7.97 2.08
C VAL A 249 -29.32 -7.21 3.36
N ILE A 250 -29.07 -5.89 3.28
CA ILE A 250 -28.76 -5.05 4.43
C ILE A 250 -29.75 -3.87 4.46
N ASN A 251 -30.89 -4.06 5.12
CA ASN A 251 -31.77 -3.03 5.66
C ASN A 251 -31.96 -3.29 7.16
#